data_f5f6d0eb7d341c7902abe43bcbbd2ec6
#
_entry.id   f5f6d0eb7d341c7902abe43bcbbd2ec6
#
_cell.length_a   1.000
_cell.length_b   1.000
_cell.length_c   1.000
_cell.angle_alpha   90.00
_cell.angle_beta   90.00
_cell.angle_gamma   90.00
#
_symmetry.space_group_name_H-M   'P 1'
#
loop_
_entity.id
_entity.type
_entity.pdbx_description
1 polymer ?
#
loop_
_entity_poly.entity_id
_entity_poly.type
_entity_poly.pdbx_seq_one_letter_code
_entity_poly.pdbx_strand_id
1 'polypeptide(L)'
;MTFFLHGLGHFHPENEVTNAFLETLDIGTTEAWIVERVGIRSRRTTLPLDYIRTTHNRDPRAAQEATLYTHAEAGRRAAEMALERAGVRAADVGMVIAGSSVMDTATPAEACNIARALGIEAPALDVNSACTSFFAHLHLVSLMRPEALPPFVLLVVSEAVTRAVDYTDRASAVLWGDGSVAAVVSTRVPGRARILATTLASSPEGADHVVVPRTGHFRQDGRVVQMFAIRKTAQLLAELQGAHEHDGRHFHFVGHQANLRMLEAVCRQCDIPDDRHHANVEWYGNTAGAGAPSVLSMRWDDWTPGDDVAVVGVGAGLTWASYLLRF
;
A
#
# COMPACT_ATOMS: atom_id res chain seq x y z
N MET A 1 1.18 13.66 17.90
CA MET A 1 2.31 14.55 17.56
C MET A 1 2.25 14.84 16.07
N THR A 2 2.47 16.10 15.65
CA THR A 2 2.54 16.47 14.22
C THR A 2 3.96 16.23 13.73
N PHE A 3 4.14 15.65 12.56
CA PHE A 3 5.42 15.47 11.89
C PHE A 3 5.26 15.71 10.38
N PHE A 4 6.32 15.63 9.61
CA PHE A 4 6.35 16.14 8.25
C PHE A 4 6.68 15.03 7.25
N LEU A 5 6.00 15.06 6.11
CA LEU A 5 6.29 14.29 4.93
C LEU A 5 7.11 15.16 3.96
N HIS A 6 8.28 14.69 3.55
CA HIS A 6 9.20 15.40 2.66
C HIS A 6 9.08 14.94 1.22
N GLY A 7 8.99 13.65 0.98
CA GLY A 7 8.86 13.06 -0.34
C GLY A 7 8.18 11.70 -0.28
N LEU A 8 7.46 11.37 -1.34
CA LEU A 8 6.85 10.08 -1.61
C LEU A 8 7.38 9.55 -2.93
N GLY A 9 7.68 8.25 -2.99
CA GLY A 9 8.04 7.55 -4.20
C GLY A 9 7.26 6.26 -4.34
N HIS A 10 7.15 5.78 -5.57
CA HIS A 10 6.47 4.53 -5.90
C HIS A 10 7.24 3.78 -6.98
N PHE A 11 7.00 2.48 -7.04
CA PHE A 11 7.44 1.62 -8.13
C PHE A 11 6.36 0.58 -8.41
N HIS A 12 6.03 0.39 -9.67
CA HIS A 12 5.22 -0.70 -10.16
C HIS A 12 5.99 -1.46 -11.22
N PRO A 13 6.02 -2.82 -11.20
CA PRO A 13 6.67 -3.62 -12.23
C PRO A 13 6.09 -3.34 -13.63
N GLU A 14 6.89 -3.60 -14.66
CA GLU A 14 6.49 -3.36 -16.05
C GLU A 14 5.50 -4.41 -16.57
N ASN A 15 5.56 -5.65 -16.06
CA ASN A 15 4.67 -6.73 -16.50
C ASN A 15 3.22 -6.42 -16.13
N GLU A 16 2.37 -6.38 -17.14
CA GLU A 16 0.96 -6.05 -16.99
C GLU A 16 0.08 -7.30 -17.14
N VAL A 17 -0.68 -7.62 -16.08
CA VAL A 17 -1.73 -8.64 -16.10
C VAL A 17 -3.04 -7.97 -16.47
N THR A 18 -3.39 -7.97 -17.75
CA THR A 18 -4.67 -7.44 -18.26
C THR A 18 -5.83 -8.42 -17.99
N ASN A 19 -7.07 -7.92 -18.08
CA ASN A 19 -8.24 -8.79 -18.00
C ASN A 19 -8.25 -9.80 -19.16
N ALA A 20 -7.87 -9.38 -20.37
CA ALA A 20 -7.73 -10.28 -21.52
C ALA A 20 -6.70 -11.40 -21.26
N PHE A 21 -5.57 -11.09 -20.60
CA PHE A 21 -4.62 -12.12 -20.19
C PHE A 21 -5.27 -13.13 -19.22
N LEU A 22 -6.03 -12.67 -18.22
CA LEU A 22 -6.72 -13.55 -17.27
C LEU A 22 -7.78 -14.43 -17.95
N GLU A 23 -8.46 -13.95 -18.99
CA GLU A 23 -9.38 -14.77 -19.78
C GLU A 23 -8.65 -15.94 -20.46
N THR A 24 -7.39 -15.74 -20.91
CA THR A 24 -6.60 -16.83 -21.55
C THR A 24 -6.21 -17.95 -20.58
N LEU A 25 -6.31 -17.73 -19.27
CA LEU A 25 -6.02 -18.76 -18.26
C LEU A 25 -7.18 -19.72 -18.02
N ASP A 26 -8.34 -19.49 -18.64
CA ASP A 26 -9.56 -20.32 -18.53
C ASP A 26 -10.03 -20.57 -17.08
N ILE A 27 -9.96 -19.54 -16.26
CA ILE A 27 -10.37 -19.58 -14.85
C ILE A 27 -11.83 -19.21 -14.62
N GLY A 28 -12.65 -19.23 -15.67
CA GLY A 28 -14.09 -18.96 -15.59
C GLY A 28 -14.41 -17.48 -15.35
N THR A 29 -13.63 -16.56 -15.91
CA THR A 29 -13.86 -15.11 -15.82
C THR A 29 -13.82 -14.46 -17.21
N THR A 30 -14.40 -13.27 -17.31
CA THR A 30 -14.32 -12.41 -18.50
C THR A 30 -13.97 -10.98 -18.09
N GLU A 31 -13.45 -10.19 -19.03
CA GLU A 31 -13.17 -8.77 -18.78
C GLU A 31 -14.40 -8.04 -18.24
N ALA A 32 -15.56 -8.24 -18.86
CA ALA A 32 -16.81 -7.63 -18.44
C ALA A 32 -17.16 -7.99 -16.99
N TRP A 33 -17.04 -9.27 -16.62
CA TRP A 33 -17.30 -9.74 -15.27
C TRP A 33 -16.34 -9.13 -14.24
N ILE A 34 -15.04 -9.02 -14.58
CA ILE A 34 -14.04 -8.42 -13.67
C ILE A 34 -14.33 -6.94 -13.44
N VAL A 35 -14.57 -6.17 -14.51
CA VAL A 35 -14.87 -4.73 -14.43
C VAL A 35 -16.15 -4.47 -13.66
N GLU A 36 -17.20 -5.27 -13.89
CA GLU A 36 -18.47 -5.15 -13.16
C GLU A 36 -18.27 -5.41 -11.65
N ARG A 37 -17.52 -6.48 -11.31
CA ARG A 37 -17.39 -6.96 -9.91
C ARG A 37 -16.43 -6.13 -9.08
N VAL A 38 -15.29 -5.77 -9.63
CA VAL A 38 -14.18 -5.17 -8.87
C VAL A 38 -13.68 -3.85 -9.45
N GLY A 39 -14.03 -3.52 -10.71
CA GLY A 39 -13.61 -2.29 -11.36
C GLY A 39 -12.14 -2.25 -11.76
N ILE A 40 -11.44 -3.40 -11.80
CA ILE A 40 -10.01 -3.49 -12.12
C ILE A 40 -9.85 -3.86 -13.60
N ARG A 41 -9.03 -3.11 -14.33
CA ARG A 41 -8.72 -3.35 -15.77
C ARG A 41 -7.38 -4.04 -15.95
N SER A 42 -6.40 -3.66 -15.17
CA SER A 42 -5.08 -4.29 -15.20
C SER A 42 -4.42 -4.34 -13.81
N ARG A 43 -3.34 -5.09 -13.69
CA ARG A 43 -2.47 -5.21 -12.51
C ARG A 43 -1.03 -5.24 -12.98
N ARG A 44 -0.11 -4.96 -12.07
CA ARG A 44 1.31 -5.15 -12.31
C ARG A 44 1.80 -6.36 -11.52
N THR A 45 2.78 -7.07 -12.06
CA THR A 45 3.33 -8.26 -11.40
C THR A 45 4.84 -8.34 -11.53
N THR A 46 5.49 -8.82 -10.50
CA THR A 46 6.91 -9.17 -10.50
C THR A 46 7.18 -10.51 -11.19
N LEU A 47 6.14 -11.30 -11.49
CA LEU A 47 6.27 -12.57 -12.17
C LEU A 47 6.29 -12.41 -13.70
N PRO A 48 7.07 -13.22 -14.43
CA PRO A 48 6.94 -13.32 -15.88
C PRO A 48 5.54 -13.83 -16.26
N LEU A 49 4.91 -13.22 -17.28
CA LEU A 49 3.58 -13.63 -17.73
C LEU A 49 3.56 -15.08 -18.23
N ASP A 50 4.63 -15.55 -18.86
CA ASP A 50 4.75 -16.93 -19.31
C ASP A 50 4.83 -17.92 -18.14
N TYR A 51 5.46 -17.52 -17.01
CA TYR A 51 5.42 -18.31 -15.78
C TYR A 51 3.98 -18.47 -15.29
N ILE A 52 3.21 -17.38 -15.21
CA ILE A 52 1.80 -17.42 -14.81
C ILE A 52 1.00 -18.30 -15.76
N ARG A 53 1.16 -18.13 -17.08
CA ARG A 53 0.43 -18.89 -18.11
C ARG A 53 0.69 -20.39 -18.04
N THR A 54 1.93 -20.79 -17.81
CA THR A 54 2.34 -22.20 -17.85
C THR A 54 2.12 -22.93 -16.54
N THR A 55 2.29 -22.26 -15.40
CA THR A 55 2.26 -22.88 -14.07
C THR A 55 1.00 -22.57 -13.29
N HIS A 56 0.27 -21.49 -13.64
CA HIS A 56 -0.82 -20.89 -12.84
C HIS A 56 -0.38 -20.56 -11.40
N ASN A 57 0.92 -20.47 -11.19
CA ASN A 57 1.54 -20.29 -9.87
C ASN A 57 1.07 -21.33 -8.84
N ARG A 58 0.97 -22.59 -9.22
CA ARG A 58 0.53 -23.68 -8.32
C ARG A 58 1.49 -23.95 -7.17
N ASP A 59 2.75 -23.58 -7.33
CA ASP A 59 3.76 -23.63 -6.26
C ASP A 59 4.26 -22.21 -5.92
N PRO A 60 3.78 -21.60 -4.83
CA PRO A 60 4.22 -20.26 -4.41
C PRO A 60 5.71 -20.17 -4.06
N ARG A 61 6.38 -21.31 -3.80
CA ARG A 61 7.83 -21.32 -3.56
C ARG A 61 8.60 -21.13 -4.86
N ALA A 62 8.15 -21.75 -5.95
CA ALA A 62 8.74 -21.53 -7.26
C ALA A 62 8.56 -20.08 -7.75
N ALA A 63 7.50 -19.39 -7.34
CA ALA A 63 7.28 -17.98 -7.62
C ALA A 63 8.38 -17.07 -7.05
N GLN A 64 8.96 -17.46 -5.90
CA GLN A 64 10.07 -16.74 -5.28
C GLN A 64 11.33 -16.74 -6.17
N GLU A 65 11.57 -17.85 -6.88
CA GLU A 65 12.71 -17.98 -7.79
C GLU A 65 12.42 -17.35 -9.16
N ALA A 66 11.15 -17.35 -9.59
CA ALA A 66 10.71 -16.82 -10.87
C ALA A 66 10.59 -15.30 -10.90
N THR A 67 10.53 -14.63 -9.73
CA THR A 67 10.31 -13.18 -9.64
C THR A 67 11.43 -12.39 -10.30
N LEU A 68 11.07 -11.33 -11.03
CA LEU A 68 12.02 -10.42 -11.71
C LEU A 68 12.63 -9.37 -10.78
N TYR A 69 11.98 -9.11 -9.65
CA TYR A 69 12.40 -8.11 -8.68
C TYR A 69 12.35 -8.70 -7.27
N THR A 70 13.42 -8.48 -6.51
CA THR A 70 13.39 -8.64 -5.06
C THR A 70 12.65 -7.48 -4.41
N HIS A 71 12.16 -7.66 -3.18
CA HIS A 71 11.61 -6.55 -2.40
C HIS A 71 12.62 -5.43 -2.19
N ALA A 72 13.90 -5.80 -1.99
CA ALA A 72 14.98 -4.83 -1.84
C ALA A 72 15.13 -3.96 -3.10
N GLU A 73 15.07 -4.54 -4.29
CA GLU A 73 15.20 -3.78 -5.53
C GLU A 73 13.97 -2.91 -5.81
N ALA A 74 12.77 -3.46 -5.65
CA ALA A 74 11.53 -2.73 -5.83
C ALA A 74 11.38 -1.59 -4.80
N GLY A 75 11.71 -1.86 -3.53
CA GLY A 75 11.73 -0.86 -2.46
C GLY A 75 12.78 0.22 -2.68
N ARG A 76 14.00 -0.13 -3.18
CA ARG A 76 15.04 0.82 -3.56
C ARG A 76 14.54 1.82 -4.60
N ARG A 77 13.90 1.34 -5.68
CA ARG A 77 13.37 2.22 -6.75
C ARG A 77 12.34 3.21 -6.22
N ALA A 78 11.42 2.77 -5.37
CA ALA A 78 10.47 3.66 -4.71
C ALA A 78 11.18 4.66 -3.77
N ALA A 79 12.18 4.20 -3.02
CA ALA A 79 12.93 5.03 -2.08
C ALA A 79 13.79 6.08 -2.78
N GLU A 80 14.44 5.77 -3.90
CA GLU A 80 15.19 6.73 -4.70
C GLU A 80 14.32 7.90 -5.16
N MET A 81 13.12 7.63 -5.66
CA MET A 81 12.15 8.68 -6.02
C MET A 81 11.72 9.51 -4.80
N ALA A 82 11.48 8.86 -3.65
CA ALA A 82 11.11 9.57 -2.42
C ALA A 82 12.23 10.48 -1.92
N LEU A 83 13.47 10.01 -1.94
CA LEU A 83 14.68 10.78 -1.55
C LEU A 83 14.91 11.96 -2.49
N GLU A 84 14.80 11.74 -3.80
CA GLU A 84 14.91 12.80 -4.82
C GLU A 84 13.91 13.91 -4.58
N ARG A 85 12.62 13.54 -4.42
CA ARG A 85 11.53 14.50 -4.14
C ARG A 85 11.67 15.22 -2.81
N ALA A 86 12.28 14.56 -1.82
CA ALA A 86 12.57 15.14 -0.53
C ALA A 86 13.79 16.07 -0.55
N GLY A 87 14.65 15.98 -1.54
CA GLY A 87 15.97 16.65 -1.54
C GLY A 87 16.89 16.10 -0.44
N VAL A 88 16.73 14.83 -0.03
CA VAL A 88 17.47 14.18 1.05
C VAL A 88 18.38 13.11 0.45
N ARG A 89 19.65 13.12 0.83
CA ARG A 89 20.60 12.09 0.38
C ARG A 89 20.41 10.80 1.21
N ALA A 90 20.70 9.65 0.63
CA ALA A 90 20.66 8.37 1.35
C ALA A 90 21.52 8.41 2.64
N ALA A 91 22.67 9.06 2.60
CA ALA A 91 23.56 9.21 3.75
C ALA A 91 22.97 10.07 4.91
N ASP A 92 21.94 10.85 4.66
CA ASP A 92 21.29 11.68 5.68
C ASP A 92 20.12 10.94 6.36
N VAL A 93 19.76 9.75 5.87
CA VAL A 93 18.74 8.87 6.47
C VAL A 93 19.34 8.18 7.69
N GLY A 94 18.73 8.39 8.86
CA GLY A 94 19.23 7.82 10.11
C GLY A 94 18.41 6.63 10.64
N MET A 95 17.35 6.19 9.94
CA MET A 95 16.57 5.00 10.25
C MET A 95 15.80 4.54 9.02
N VAL A 96 15.68 3.22 8.83
CA VAL A 96 14.85 2.60 7.79
C VAL A 96 13.82 1.69 8.46
N ILE A 97 12.53 1.87 8.13
CA ILE A 97 11.44 0.98 8.55
C ILE A 97 10.81 0.40 7.29
N ALA A 98 10.74 -0.92 7.20
CA ALA A 98 10.11 -1.58 6.07
C ALA A 98 8.97 -2.52 6.48
N GLY A 99 8.14 -2.92 5.51
CA GLY A 99 7.08 -3.90 5.70
C GLY A 99 6.67 -4.54 4.39
N SER A 100 6.18 -5.77 4.50
CA SER A 100 5.63 -6.53 3.37
C SER A 100 4.70 -7.62 3.88
N SER A 101 3.65 -7.90 3.11
CA SER A 101 2.77 -9.05 3.35
C SER A 101 3.39 -10.37 2.88
N VAL A 102 4.37 -10.32 1.97
CA VAL A 102 5.01 -11.48 1.33
C VAL A 102 6.53 -11.24 1.24
N MET A 103 7.21 -11.36 2.37
CA MET A 103 8.66 -11.10 2.48
C MET A 103 9.51 -12.09 1.66
N ASP A 104 10.65 -11.62 1.14
CA ASP A 104 11.62 -12.47 0.44
C ASP A 104 12.30 -13.45 1.40
N THR A 105 12.63 -12.97 2.60
CA THR A 105 13.33 -13.77 3.63
C THR A 105 12.68 -13.55 5.00
N ALA A 106 12.76 -14.59 5.84
CA ALA A 106 12.37 -14.43 7.24
C ALA A 106 13.45 -13.68 8.05
N THR A 107 14.70 -13.72 7.59
CA THR A 107 15.91 -13.13 8.19
C THR A 107 16.96 -12.98 7.09
N PRO A 108 17.65 -11.83 6.94
CA PRO A 108 17.50 -10.59 7.73
C PRO A 108 16.18 -9.86 7.47
N ALA A 109 15.93 -8.77 8.21
CA ALA A 109 14.82 -7.85 7.95
C ALA A 109 14.91 -7.27 6.52
N GLU A 110 13.77 -7.10 5.83
CA GLU A 110 13.74 -6.47 4.52
C GLU A 110 14.28 -5.04 4.53
N ALA A 111 14.08 -4.32 5.62
CA ALA A 111 14.68 -3.00 5.83
C ALA A 111 16.20 -3.02 5.71
N CYS A 112 16.88 -4.10 6.18
CA CYS A 112 18.33 -4.25 6.06
C CYS A 112 18.74 -4.45 4.60
N ASN A 113 17.98 -5.22 3.82
CA ASN A 113 18.24 -5.46 2.41
C ASN A 113 18.04 -4.17 1.59
N ILE A 114 16.99 -3.42 1.88
CA ILE A 114 16.70 -2.12 1.24
C ILE A 114 17.79 -1.09 1.61
N ALA A 115 18.14 -0.99 2.89
CA ALA A 115 19.21 -0.09 3.36
C ALA A 115 20.55 -0.38 2.65
N ARG A 116 20.92 -1.66 2.55
CA ARG A 116 22.12 -2.09 1.81
C ARG A 116 22.04 -1.69 0.33
N ALA A 117 20.89 -1.89 -0.32
CA ALA A 117 20.69 -1.56 -1.73
C ALA A 117 20.78 -0.04 -2.01
N LEU A 118 20.50 0.80 -0.99
CA LEU A 118 20.60 2.26 -1.03
C LEU A 118 21.95 2.81 -0.51
N GLY A 119 22.82 1.96 0.05
CA GLY A 119 24.05 2.41 0.71
C GLY A 119 23.78 3.18 2.01
N ILE A 120 22.69 2.88 2.72
CA ILE A 120 22.33 3.52 4.00
C ILE A 120 22.93 2.70 5.15
N GLU A 121 23.75 3.35 5.99
CA GLU A 121 24.30 2.79 7.22
C GLU A 121 23.54 3.34 8.43
N ALA A 122 22.36 2.77 8.71
CA ALA A 122 21.47 3.20 9.79
C ALA A 122 20.71 2.02 10.38
N PRO A 123 20.16 2.13 11.61
CA PRO A 123 19.21 1.14 12.14
C PRO A 123 18.10 0.86 11.15
N ALA A 124 17.86 -0.44 10.90
CA ALA A 124 16.87 -0.91 9.94
C ALA A 124 16.04 -2.04 10.57
N LEU A 125 14.71 -1.94 10.53
CA LEU A 125 13.79 -2.89 11.14
C LEU A 125 12.50 -3.03 10.34
N ASP A 126 11.87 -4.21 10.43
CA ASP A 126 10.58 -4.44 9.80
C ASP A 126 9.43 -4.23 10.77
N VAL A 127 8.37 -3.59 10.27
CA VAL A 127 7.07 -3.46 10.93
C VAL A 127 5.99 -3.89 9.95
N ASN A 128 5.38 -5.03 10.19
CA ASN A 128 4.35 -5.60 9.33
C ASN A 128 2.96 -5.48 9.96
N SER A 129 2.04 -4.90 9.23
CA SER A 129 0.60 -4.83 9.54
C SER A 129 -0.22 -5.10 8.26
N ALA A 130 0.27 -5.99 7.39
CA ALA A 130 -0.33 -6.32 6.10
C ALA A 130 -0.67 -5.05 5.29
N CYS A 131 -1.91 -4.94 4.76
CA CYS A 131 -2.33 -3.77 3.97
C CYS A 131 -2.29 -2.43 4.72
N THR A 132 -2.16 -2.45 6.06
CA THR A 132 -2.01 -1.25 6.88
C THR A 132 -0.56 -0.96 7.29
N SER A 133 0.44 -1.64 6.71
CA SER A 133 1.85 -1.49 7.11
C SER A 133 2.35 -0.05 6.98
N PHE A 134 2.06 0.66 5.89
CA PHE A 134 2.46 2.05 5.74
C PHE A 134 1.85 2.96 6.82
N PHE A 135 0.59 2.73 7.16
CA PHE A 135 -0.10 3.43 8.26
C PHE A 135 0.53 3.13 9.61
N ALA A 136 0.89 1.85 9.84
CA ALA A 136 1.56 1.41 11.07
C ALA A 136 2.93 2.07 11.21
N HIS A 137 3.69 2.23 10.12
CA HIS A 137 4.96 2.94 10.14
C HIS A 137 4.77 4.40 10.56
N LEU A 138 3.82 5.13 9.95
CA LEU A 138 3.52 6.51 10.33
C LEU A 138 3.04 6.61 11.78
N HIS A 139 2.15 5.70 12.19
CA HIS A 139 1.65 5.67 13.56
C HIS A 139 2.77 5.40 14.57
N LEU A 140 3.66 4.44 14.30
CA LEU A 140 4.81 4.14 15.14
C LEU A 140 5.73 5.35 15.28
N VAL A 141 6.07 6.02 14.17
CA VAL A 141 6.87 7.27 14.20
C VAL A 141 6.20 8.34 15.07
N SER A 142 4.86 8.47 14.99
CA SER A 142 4.10 9.45 15.80
C SER A 142 4.13 9.19 17.30
N LEU A 143 4.41 7.96 17.73
CA LEU A 143 4.51 7.55 19.14
C LEU A 143 5.95 7.63 19.68
N MET A 144 6.95 7.76 18.81
CA MET A 144 8.35 7.88 19.24
C MET A 144 8.65 9.28 19.75
N ARG A 145 9.60 9.38 20.69
CA ARG A 145 10.06 10.68 21.18
C ARG A 145 10.82 11.40 20.05
N PRO A 146 10.46 12.65 19.69
CA PRO A 146 11.08 13.37 18.59
C PRO A 146 12.59 13.54 18.73
N GLU A 147 13.06 13.77 19.94
CA GLU A 147 14.47 13.93 20.27
C GLU A 147 15.29 12.64 20.13
N ALA A 148 14.64 11.48 20.15
CA ALA A 148 15.28 10.18 19.97
C ALA A 148 15.34 9.74 18.49
N LEU A 149 14.54 10.36 17.63
CA LEU A 149 14.52 10.06 16.20
C LEU A 149 15.65 10.83 15.47
N PRO A 150 16.24 10.23 14.41
CA PRO A 150 17.13 10.97 13.51
C PRO A 150 16.36 12.06 12.74
N PRO A 151 17.07 13.01 12.10
CA PRO A 151 16.44 14.05 11.29
C PRO A 151 15.51 13.50 10.21
N PHE A 152 15.91 12.42 9.53
CA PHE A 152 15.10 11.76 8.50
C PHE A 152 14.96 10.27 8.75
N VAL A 153 13.74 9.77 8.61
CA VAL A 153 13.37 8.35 8.63
C VAL A 153 12.83 7.98 7.26
N LEU A 154 13.31 6.88 6.69
CA LEU A 154 12.81 6.29 5.46
C LEU A 154 11.83 5.17 5.81
N LEU A 155 10.61 5.28 5.30
CA LEU A 155 9.57 4.26 5.42
C LEU A 155 9.40 3.59 4.05
N VAL A 156 9.37 2.26 4.00
CA VAL A 156 9.22 1.52 2.75
C VAL A 156 8.19 0.39 2.93
N VAL A 157 7.27 0.26 2.00
CA VAL A 157 6.40 -0.93 1.88
C VAL A 157 6.57 -1.48 0.48
N SER A 158 7.07 -2.70 0.39
CA SER A 158 7.31 -3.39 -0.88
C SER A 158 6.47 -4.66 -0.92
N GLU A 159 5.58 -4.78 -1.91
CA GLU A 159 4.61 -5.84 -2.00
C GLU A 159 4.72 -6.58 -3.34
N ALA A 160 4.90 -7.90 -3.26
CA ALA A 160 4.90 -8.82 -4.38
C ALA A 160 3.83 -9.91 -4.15
N VAL A 161 2.60 -9.49 -3.90
CA VAL A 161 1.48 -10.36 -3.50
C VAL A 161 1.11 -11.36 -4.60
N THR A 162 1.36 -11.02 -5.86
CA THR A 162 1.11 -11.92 -7.00
C THR A 162 1.85 -13.25 -6.89
N ARG A 163 2.96 -13.31 -6.14
CA ARG A 163 3.68 -14.57 -5.83
C ARG A 163 2.87 -15.52 -4.96
N ALA A 164 1.93 -15.01 -4.18
CA ALA A 164 1.04 -15.80 -3.33
C ALA A 164 -0.35 -16.02 -3.95
N VAL A 165 -0.59 -15.60 -5.18
CA VAL A 165 -1.87 -15.77 -5.87
C VAL A 165 -1.94 -17.15 -6.54
N ASP A 166 -3.05 -17.87 -6.31
CA ASP A 166 -3.42 -19.03 -7.11
C ASP A 166 -4.16 -18.55 -8.37
N TYR A 167 -3.50 -18.64 -9.52
CA TYR A 167 -4.11 -18.26 -10.80
C TYR A 167 -5.06 -19.33 -11.36
N THR A 168 -5.46 -20.32 -10.58
CA THR A 168 -6.61 -21.18 -10.87
C THR A 168 -7.88 -20.70 -10.15
N ASP A 169 -7.73 -19.85 -9.13
CA ASP A 169 -8.85 -19.25 -8.39
C ASP A 169 -9.17 -17.85 -8.89
N ARG A 170 -10.26 -17.70 -9.63
CA ARG A 170 -10.71 -16.39 -10.13
C ARG A 170 -11.01 -15.38 -9.03
N ALA A 171 -11.32 -15.82 -7.79
CA ALA A 171 -11.66 -14.90 -6.70
C ALA A 171 -10.45 -14.11 -6.22
N SER A 172 -9.25 -14.69 -6.30
CA SER A 172 -7.98 -14.04 -5.94
C SER A 172 -7.23 -13.49 -7.16
N ALA A 173 -7.20 -14.23 -8.28
CA ALA A 173 -6.45 -13.85 -9.48
C ALA A 173 -6.83 -12.48 -10.06
N VAL A 174 -8.10 -12.08 -9.92
CA VAL A 174 -8.60 -10.82 -10.47
C VAL A 174 -8.31 -9.59 -9.62
N LEU A 175 -7.75 -9.74 -8.41
CA LEU A 175 -7.60 -8.64 -7.46
C LEU A 175 -6.18 -8.07 -7.41
N TRP A 176 -5.19 -8.94 -7.28
CA TRP A 176 -3.87 -8.59 -6.76
C TRP A 176 -2.90 -8.07 -7.81
N GLY A 177 -2.18 -7.03 -7.43
CA GLY A 177 -1.03 -6.50 -8.14
C GLY A 177 0.16 -6.30 -7.20
N ASP A 178 1.33 -6.07 -7.76
CA ASP A 178 2.57 -5.78 -7.05
C ASP A 178 2.93 -4.30 -7.16
N GLY A 179 3.59 -3.80 -6.14
CA GLY A 179 4.08 -2.43 -6.11
C GLY A 179 4.83 -2.11 -4.83
N SER A 180 5.60 -1.06 -4.88
CA SER A 180 6.35 -0.55 -3.74
C SER A 180 6.10 0.94 -3.54
N VAL A 181 6.17 1.39 -2.31
CA VAL A 181 6.07 2.79 -1.94
C VAL A 181 7.12 3.12 -0.90
N ALA A 182 7.63 4.33 -0.93
CA ALA A 182 8.53 4.85 0.09
C ALA A 182 8.18 6.29 0.45
N ALA A 183 8.49 6.66 1.70
CA ALA A 183 8.33 8.02 2.21
C ALA A 183 9.54 8.45 3.02
N VAL A 184 9.95 9.70 2.85
CA VAL A 184 10.90 10.38 3.74
C VAL A 184 10.10 11.25 4.71
N VAL A 185 10.22 10.97 6.00
CA VAL A 185 9.53 11.71 7.06
C VAL A 185 10.49 12.29 8.08
N SER A 186 10.07 13.35 8.75
CA SER A 186 10.82 14.01 9.82
C SER A 186 9.90 14.53 10.92
N THR A 187 10.32 14.38 12.18
CA THR A 187 9.67 14.99 13.33
C THR A 187 10.25 16.37 13.69
N ARG A 188 11.35 16.77 13.03
CA ARG A 188 12.10 17.98 13.37
C ARG A 188 12.20 18.97 12.23
N VAL A 189 12.34 18.48 10.99
CA VAL A 189 12.54 19.32 9.82
C VAL A 189 11.18 19.53 9.15
N PRO A 190 10.73 20.76 8.91
CA PRO A 190 9.52 21.02 8.13
C PRO A 190 9.65 20.44 6.72
N GLY A 191 8.58 19.79 6.24
CA GLY A 191 8.49 19.17 4.92
C GLY A 191 7.33 19.72 4.09
N ARG A 192 7.09 19.11 2.93
CA ARG A 192 6.04 19.52 1.98
C ARG A 192 4.64 19.39 2.56
N ALA A 193 4.37 18.34 3.35
CA ALA A 193 3.08 18.16 3.99
C ALA A 193 3.23 17.86 5.48
N ARG A 194 2.22 18.21 6.27
CA ARG A 194 2.12 17.87 7.69
C ARG A 194 1.23 16.65 7.87
N ILE A 195 1.67 15.69 8.67
CA ILE A 195 0.86 14.57 9.12
C ILE A 195 0.22 14.99 10.44
N LEU A 196 -1.10 15.25 10.43
CA LEU A 196 -1.82 15.84 11.55
C LEU A 196 -2.37 14.81 12.52
N ALA A 197 -2.85 13.67 11.99
CA ALA A 197 -3.46 12.60 12.78
C ALA A 197 -3.03 11.26 12.22
N THR A 198 -2.85 10.28 13.10
CA THR A 198 -2.65 8.88 12.74
C THR A 198 -3.45 8.01 13.70
N THR A 199 -4.13 7.01 13.17
CA THR A 199 -4.80 5.99 13.97
C THR A 199 -4.40 4.59 13.49
N LEU A 200 -4.36 3.64 14.40
CA LEU A 200 -4.17 2.22 14.11
C LEU A 200 -4.92 1.42 15.17
N ALA A 201 -5.75 0.49 14.72
CA ALA A 201 -6.47 -0.42 15.60
C ALA A 201 -6.65 -1.78 14.95
N SER A 202 -6.98 -2.79 15.75
CA SER A 202 -7.14 -4.16 15.29
C SER A 202 -8.26 -4.88 16.03
N SER A 203 -8.81 -5.93 15.37
CA SER A 203 -9.71 -6.93 15.94
C SER A 203 -9.12 -8.31 15.69
N PRO A 204 -8.33 -8.86 16.63
CA PRO A 204 -7.65 -10.14 16.46
C PRO A 204 -8.57 -11.34 16.21
N GLU A 205 -9.85 -11.26 16.60
CA GLU A 205 -10.87 -12.26 16.28
C GLU A 205 -11.05 -12.48 14.77
N GLY A 206 -10.69 -11.50 13.94
CA GLY A 206 -10.73 -11.57 12.49
C GLY A 206 -9.47 -12.11 11.82
N ALA A 207 -8.49 -12.62 12.57
CA ALA A 207 -7.17 -13.02 12.05
C ALA A 207 -7.24 -14.07 10.93
N ASP A 208 -8.22 -14.98 11.00
CA ASP A 208 -8.38 -16.07 10.02
C ASP A 208 -9.12 -15.66 8.75
N HIS A 209 -9.69 -14.45 8.68
CA HIS A 209 -10.46 -14.00 7.51
C HIS A 209 -9.58 -13.58 6.32
N VAL A 210 -8.32 -13.22 6.55
CA VAL A 210 -7.35 -12.89 5.48
C VAL A 210 -5.99 -13.43 5.87
N VAL A 211 -5.49 -14.39 5.10
CA VAL A 211 -4.25 -15.09 5.43
C VAL A 211 -3.38 -15.27 4.19
N VAL A 212 -2.10 -14.94 4.31
CA VAL A 212 -1.03 -15.33 3.40
C VAL A 212 -0.10 -16.26 4.18
N PRO A 213 -0.19 -17.58 3.99
CA PRO A 213 0.70 -18.52 4.66
C PRO A 213 2.10 -18.45 4.05
N ARG A 214 3.15 -18.75 4.83
CA ARG A 214 4.55 -18.71 4.33
C ARG A 214 4.82 -19.60 3.12
N THR A 215 4.06 -20.67 2.99
CA THR A 215 4.28 -21.71 1.96
C THR A 215 2.97 -22.08 1.26
N GLY A 216 2.05 -21.17 1.13
CA GLY A 216 0.75 -21.43 0.50
C GLY A 216 0.20 -20.18 -0.16
N HIS A 217 -0.95 -20.34 -0.81
CA HIS A 217 -1.62 -19.25 -1.49
C HIS A 217 -2.41 -18.36 -0.53
N PHE A 218 -2.60 -17.14 -0.93
CA PHE A 218 -3.53 -16.18 -0.33
C PHE A 218 -4.95 -16.78 -0.26
N ARG A 219 -5.62 -16.52 0.85
CA ARG A 219 -7.02 -16.87 1.04
C ARG A 219 -7.74 -15.81 1.85
N GLN A 220 -9.02 -15.60 1.54
CA GLN A 220 -9.86 -14.67 2.27
C GLN A 220 -11.31 -15.10 2.32
N ASP A 221 -12.01 -14.69 3.38
CA ASP A 221 -13.48 -14.64 3.41
C ASP A 221 -13.93 -13.30 2.79
N GLY A 222 -14.04 -13.29 1.46
CA GLY A 222 -14.25 -12.04 0.71
C GLY A 222 -15.48 -11.25 1.14
N ARG A 223 -16.60 -11.92 1.54
CA ARG A 223 -17.82 -11.24 1.97
C ARG A 223 -17.66 -10.54 3.33
N VAL A 224 -17.10 -11.25 4.30
CA VAL A 224 -16.88 -10.71 5.65
C VAL A 224 -15.90 -9.55 5.59
N VAL A 225 -14.78 -9.74 4.86
CA VAL A 225 -13.73 -8.73 4.68
C VAL A 225 -14.26 -7.48 3.98
N GLN A 226 -15.05 -7.63 2.91
CA GLN A 226 -15.62 -6.49 2.18
C GLN A 226 -16.57 -5.67 3.05
N MET A 227 -17.47 -6.32 3.78
CA MET A 227 -18.41 -5.63 4.69
C MET A 227 -17.67 -4.89 5.80
N PHE A 228 -16.67 -5.52 6.39
CA PHE A 228 -15.81 -4.91 7.40
C PHE A 228 -15.07 -3.70 6.84
N ALA A 229 -14.46 -3.83 5.65
CA ALA A 229 -13.69 -2.79 5.01
C ALA A 229 -14.53 -1.55 4.71
N ILE A 230 -15.72 -1.70 4.09
CA ILE A 230 -16.62 -0.57 3.80
C ILE A 230 -17.00 0.14 5.10
N ARG A 231 -17.45 -0.61 6.12
CA ARG A 231 -17.89 -0.04 7.39
C ARG A 231 -16.78 0.74 8.10
N LYS A 232 -15.57 0.14 8.20
CA LYS A 232 -14.45 0.76 8.90
C LYS A 232 -13.86 1.94 8.15
N THR A 233 -13.78 1.85 6.82
CA THR A 233 -13.33 2.97 6.00
C THR A 233 -14.29 4.15 6.12
N ALA A 234 -15.60 3.93 6.00
CA ALA A 234 -16.60 4.98 6.14
C ALA A 234 -16.58 5.61 7.55
N GLN A 235 -16.45 4.79 8.60
CA GLN A 235 -16.33 5.29 9.98
C GLN A 235 -15.14 6.23 10.14
N LEU A 236 -13.93 5.78 9.77
CA LEU A 236 -12.70 6.59 9.91
C LEU A 236 -12.71 7.84 9.04
N LEU A 237 -13.25 7.73 7.83
CA LEU A 237 -13.38 8.88 6.93
C LEU A 237 -14.31 9.94 7.52
N ALA A 238 -15.47 9.55 8.05
CA ALA A 238 -16.40 10.47 8.71
C ALA A 238 -15.78 11.12 9.97
N GLU A 239 -14.97 10.39 10.74
CA GLU A 239 -14.23 10.95 11.88
C GLU A 239 -13.23 12.01 11.43
N LEU A 240 -12.49 11.77 10.34
CA LEU A 240 -11.54 12.75 9.78
C LEU A 240 -12.26 13.97 9.18
N GLN A 241 -13.37 13.76 8.44
CA GLN A 241 -14.22 14.86 7.94
C GLN A 241 -14.72 15.73 9.10
N GLY A 242 -15.34 15.14 10.10
CA GLY A 242 -15.87 15.86 11.26
C GLY A 242 -14.82 16.67 12.02
N ALA A 243 -13.56 16.21 12.02
CA ALA A 243 -12.46 16.89 12.70
C ALA A 243 -11.78 18.00 11.87
N HIS A 244 -11.80 17.92 10.52
CA HIS A 244 -10.90 18.71 9.68
C HIS A 244 -11.56 19.43 8.49
N GLU A 245 -12.77 19.08 8.06
CA GLU A 245 -13.41 19.65 6.86
C GLU A 245 -13.87 21.13 7.06
N HIS A 246 -13.79 21.65 8.28
CA HIS A 246 -14.34 22.98 8.62
C HIS A 246 -13.40 24.17 8.35
N ASP A 247 -12.16 23.89 7.94
CA ASP A 247 -11.11 24.92 7.82
C ASP A 247 -11.14 25.67 6.47
N GLY A 248 -12.17 25.50 5.65
CA GLY A 248 -12.26 26.08 4.29
C GLY A 248 -11.23 25.52 3.32
N ARG A 249 -10.65 24.34 3.63
CA ARG A 249 -9.66 23.64 2.81
C ARG A 249 -10.35 22.64 1.89
N HIS A 250 -9.61 22.18 0.89
CA HIS A 250 -10.08 21.15 -0.02
C HIS A 250 -9.85 19.77 0.62
N PHE A 251 -10.91 19.12 1.03
CA PHE A 251 -10.84 17.78 1.62
C PHE A 251 -10.90 16.71 0.54
N HIS A 252 -9.85 15.88 0.47
CA HIS A 252 -9.69 14.76 -0.47
C HIS A 252 -9.66 13.43 0.27
N PHE A 253 -10.03 12.37 -0.43
CA PHE A 253 -10.03 11.01 0.09
C PHE A 253 -9.19 10.06 -0.77
N VAL A 254 -8.36 9.24 -0.11
CA VAL A 254 -7.66 8.08 -0.66
C VAL A 254 -7.91 6.88 0.23
N GLY A 255 -8.64 5.90 -0.26
CA GLY A 255 -8.90 4.65 0.47
C GLY A 255 -7.89 3.55 0.15
N HIS A 256 -7.89 2.48 0.96
CA HIS A 256 -7.19 1.24 0.62
C HIS A 256 -7.64 0.71 -0.74
N GLN A 257 -6.71 0.48 -1.63
CA GLN A 257 -6.93 0.12 -3.03
C GLN A 257 -7.30 -1.38 -3.19
N ALA A 258 -8.33 -1.85 -2.48
CA ALA A 258 -8.76 -3.25 -2.54
C ALA A 258 -9.53 -3.59 -3.81
N ASN A 259 -10.53 -2.80 -4.14
CA ASN A 259 -11.25 -2.78 -5.41
C ASN A 259 -12.03 -1.46 -5.56
N LEU A 260 -12.29 -1.07 -6.81
CA LEU A 260 -12.92 0.22 -7.10
C LEU A 260 -14.37 0.29 -6.59
N ARG A 261 -15.14 -0.80 -6.72
CA ARG A 261 -16.56 -0.84 -6.31
C ARG A 261 -16.74 -0.62 -4.80
N MET A 262 -15.78 -1.11 -4.00
CA MET A 262 -15.76 -0.85 -2.56
C MET A 262 -15.52 0.64 -2.28
N LEU A 263 -14.57 1.26 -2.95
CA LEU A 263 -14.25 2.69 -2.80
C LEU A 263 -15.43 3.57 -3.21
N GLU A 264 -16.07 3.29 -4.33
CA GLU A 264 -17.28 3.97 -4.79
C GLU A 264 -18.43 3.87 -3.76
N ALA A 265 -18.58 2.71 -3.11
CA ALA A 265 -19.59 2.55 -2.06
C ALA A 265 -19.30 3.41 -0.83
N VAL A 266 -18.03 3.51 -0.42
CA VAL A 266 -17.59 4.42 0.67
C VAL A 266 -17.82 5.87 0.29
N CYS A 267 -17.44 6.31 -0.91
CA CYS A 267 -17.65 7.68 -1.39
C CYS A 267 -19.12 8.07 -1.36
N ARG A 268 -20.01 7.20 -1.84
CA ARG A 268 -21.47 7.43 -1.76
C ARG A 268 -21.99 7.53 -0.33
N GLN A 269 -21.44 6.72 0.60
CA GLN A 269 -21.88 6.71 2.01
C GLN A 269 -21.40 7.96 2.77
N CYS A 270 -20.27 8.53 2.38
CA CYS A 270 -19.63 9.67 3.06
C CYS A 270 -19.74 10.98 2.26
N ASP A 271 -20.55 11.01 1.21
CA ASP A 271 -20.80 12.19 0.36
C ASP A 271 -19.50 12.79 -0.22
N ILE A 272 -18.53 11.92 -0.61
CA ILE A 272 -17.29 12.36 -1.26
C ILE A 272 -17.55 12.58 -2.75
N PRO A 273 -17.35 13.79 -3.28
CA PRO A 273 -17.44 14.08 -4.71
C PRO A 273 -16.38 13.34 -5.53
N ASP A 274 -16.67 13.04 -6.79
CA ASP A 274 -15.76 12.28 -7.67
C ASP A 274 -14.41 12.97 -7.87
N ASP A 275 -14.38 14.32 -7.93
CA ASP A 275 -13.15 15.11 -8.05
C ASP A 275 -12.31 15.15 -6.77
N ARG A 276 -12.85 14.66 -5.65
CA ARG A 276 -12.19 14.57 -4.34
C ARG A 276 -11.79 13.16 -3.96
N HIS A 277 -12.22 12.15 -4.69
CA HIS A 277 -11.79 10.77 -4.53
C HIS A 277 -10.66 10.43 -5.50
N HIS A 278 -9.57 9.86 -4.98
CA HIS A 278 -8.44 9.46 -5.81
C HIS A 278 -8.12 7.98 -5.61
N ALA A 279 -7.98 7.28 -6.74
CA ALA A 279 -7.71 5.85 -6.79
C ALA A 279 -6.81 5.50 -7.97
N ASN A 280 -6.09 4.39 -7.87
CA ASN A 280 -5.32 3.80 -8.97
C ASN A 280 -5.56 2.29 -9.11
N VAL A 281 -6.44 1.73 -8.27
CA VAL A 281 -6.76 0.29 -8.26
C VAL A 281 -7.27 -0.23 -9.60
N GLU A 282 -7.89 0.63 -10.41
CA GLU A 282 -8.37 0.29 -11.74
C GLU A 282 -7.24 -0.23 -12.64
N TRP A 283 -6.04 0.31 -12.51
CA TRP A 283 -4.90 0.03 -13.39
C TRP A 283 -3.77 -0.76 -12.74
N TYR A 284 -3.70 -0.78 -11.40
CA TYR A 284 -2.63 -1.44 -10.66
C TYR A 284 -3.12 -2.59 -9.78
N GLY A 285 -4.45 -2.76 -9.66
CA GLY A 285 -5.03 -3.76 -8.77
C GLY A 285 -4.79 -3.45 -7.28
N ASN A 286 -5.01 -4.44 -6.44
CA ASN A 286 -4.73 -4.34 -5.01
C ASN A 286 -3.25 -4.64 -4.75
N THR A 287 -2.47 -3.62 -4.48
CA THR A 287 -1.05 -3.73 -4.12
C THR A 287 -0.84 -3.70 -2.60
N ALA A 288 -1.78 -4.28 -1.84
CA ALA A 288 -1.74 -4.40 -0.38
C ALA A 288 -1.36 -3.08 0.33
N GLY A 289 -0.29 -3.09 1.15
CA GLY A 289 0.15 -1.93 1.92
C GLY A 289 0.73 -0.78 1.10
N ALA A 290 1.10 -1.02 -0.16
CA ALA A 290 1.61 0.01 -1.06
C ALA A 290 0.49 0.79 -1.79
N GLY A 291 -0.74 0.28 -1.84
CA GLY A 291 -1.81 0.81 -2.69
C GLY A 291 -2.18 2.27 -2.41
N ALA A 292 -2.71 2.56 -1.24
CA ALA A 292 -3.15 3.92 -0.90
C ALA A 292 -2.01 4.96 -0.97
N PRO A 293 -0.80 4.72 -0.39
CA PRO A 293 0.28 5.69 -0.50
C PRO A 293 0.84 5.82 -1.93
N SER A 294 0.70 4.82 -2.81
CA SER A 294 1.09 4.96 -4.22
C SER A 294 0.20 5.95 -4.99
N VAL A 295 -1.11 6.02 -4.66
CA VAL A 295 -2.00 7.06 -5.21
C VAL A 295 -1.49 8.45 -4.87
N LEU A 296 -1.10 8.67 -3.61
CA LEU A 296 -0.53 9.96 -3.19
C LEU A 296 0.75 10.29 -3.93
N SER A 297 1.63 9.29 -4.11
CA SER A 297 2.91 9.46 -4.81
C SER A 297 2.74 9.71 -6.29
N MET A 298 1.79 9.05 -6.96
CA MET A 298 1.50 9.27 -8.39
C MET A 298 0.93 10.67 -8.65
N ARG A 299 0.24 11.24 -7.67
CA ARG A 299 -0.32 12.60 -7.71
C ARG A 299 0.53 13.62 -6.96
N TRP A 300 1.81 13.31 -6.69
CA TRP A 300 2.66 14.13 -5.82
C TRP A 300 2.68 15.61 -6.20
N ASP A 301 2.73 15.91 -7.49
CA ASP A 301 2.83 17.28 -8.00
C ASP A 301 1.47 17.99 -8.11
N ASP A 302 0.37 17.25 -8.01
CA ASP A 302 -0.99 17.79 -8.05
C ASP A 302 -1.41 18.42 -6.70
N TRP A 303 -0.82 17.96 -5.59
CA TRP A 303 -1.17 18.45 -4.26
C TRP A 303 -0.66 19.86 -4.03
N THR A 304 -1.54 20.75 -3.58
CA THR A 304 -1.27 22.18 -3.43
C THR A 304 -1.53 22.67 -2.00
N PRO A 305 -0.92 23.80 -1.58
CA PRO A 305 -1.30 24.45 -0.32
C PRO A 305 -2.80 24.74 -0.28
N GLY A 306 -3.49 24.20 0.71
CA GLY A 306 -4.95 24.25 0.81
C GLY A 306 -5.60 22.88 0.72
N ASP A 307 -4.88 21.83 0.33
CA ASP A 307 -5.40 20.47 0.27
C ASP A 307 -5.17 19.71 1.59
N ASP A 308 -6.22 19.08 2.07
CA ASP A 308 -6.18 18.08 3.15
C ASP A 308 -6.56 16.72 2.57
N VAL A 309 -5.72 15.72 2.75
CA VAL A 309 -5.94 14.38 2.21
C VAL A 309 -6.12 13.39 3.33
N ALA A 310 -7.35 12.90 3.48
CA ALA A 310 -7.68 11.79 4.37
C ALA A 310 -7.31 10.46 3.71
N VAL A 311 -6.46 9.70 4.37
CA VAL A 311 -6.04 8.39 3.88
C VAL A 311 -6.51 7.32 4.87
N VAL A 312 -7.27 6.33 4.38
CA VAL A 312 -7.85 5.28 5.22
C VAL A 312 -7.48 3.91 4.69
N GLY A 313 -7.00 3.05 5.57
CA GLY A 313 -6.60 1.68 5.29
C GLY A 313 -7.33 0.65 6.13
N VAL A 314 -7.54 -0.51 5.54
CA VAL A 314 -8.00 -1.73 6.20
C VAL A 314 -7.13 -2.89 5.76
N GLY A 315 -6.93 -3.88 6.61
CA GLY A 315 -6.04 -4.99 6.31
C GLY A 315 -6.32 -6.25 7.11
N ALA A 316 -5.53 -7.27 6.81
CA ALA A 316 -5.53 -8.51 7.57
C ALA A 316 -5.24 -8.25 9.05
N GLY A 317 -5.82 -9.10 9.92
CA GLY A 317 -5.63 -9.03 11.35
C GLY A 317 -6.92 -9.10 12.19
N LEU A 318 -8.11 -8.57 11.84
CA LEU A 318 -8.33 -7.47 10.92
C LEU A 318 -7.80 -6.18 11.53
N THR A 319 -7.23 -5.32 10.70
CA THR A 319 -6.70 -4.02 11.11
C THR A 319 -7.40 -2.89 10.36
N TRP A 320 -7.43 -1.70 10.95
CA TRP A 320 -7.86 -0.46 10.29
C TRP A 320 -7.03 0.70 10.78
N ALA A 321 -6.79 1.65 9.91
CA ALA A 321 -5.91 2.76 10.18
C ALA A 321 -6.27 3.99 9.33
N SER A 322 -5.89 5.17 9.81
CA SER A 322 -6.02 6.39 9.04
C SER A 322 -4.90 7.38 9.36
N TYR A 323 -4.67 8.30 8.44
CA TYR A 323 -3.89 9.51 8.67
C TYR A 323 -4.42 10.65 7.81
N LEU A 324 -4.14 11.90 8.24
CA LEU A 324 -4.46 13.10 7.48
C LEU A 324 -3.17 13.81 7.08
N LEU A 325 -3.04 14.10 5.79
CA LEU A 325 -1.99 14.96 5.25
C LEU A 325 -2.56 16.36 5.00
N ARG A 326 -1.81 17.39 5.40
CA ARG A 326 -2.09 18.78 5.10
C ARG A 326 -0.96 19.39 4.28
N PHE A 327 -1.28 19.79 3.06
CA PHE A 327 -0.39 20.49 2.14
C PHE A 327 -0.45 22.02 2.26
#